data_edc3a508b2fd2dd46a3ed1223b2e6aaf
#
_entry.id   edc3a508b2fd2dd46a3ed1223b2e6aaf
#
_cell.length_a   1.000
_cell.length_b   1.000
_cell.length_c   1.000
_cell.angle_alpha   90.00
_cell.angle_beta   90.00
_cell.angle_gamma   90.00
#
_symmetry.space_group_name_H-M   'P 1'
#
loop_
_entity.id
_entity.type
_entity.pdbx_description
1 polymer ?
#
loop_
_entity_poly.entity_id
_entity_poly.type
_entity_poly.pdbx_seq_one_letter_code
_entity_poly.pdbx_strand_id
1 'polypeptide(L)'
;MKNLSLSAIMILIAFGINAQDFHLNVYAGSSNYQGDLQDKRFTFNQAHLAGGIGLSYDIAEHFSIRTGVTIAKVSANDKFGRNKSRNLNFASNITEANLGLEYYITAPIEKHSLTPYLFAGIAVYHFNPYTFDSTGQKYFLEPLSTEGEGFIAGRSNYKLTQFAIPFGAGVKLSLSDNVNVGLEFGFRKLFTDYLDDVSTTYVDKNALLTNRGAKAVELAYRGDELKNGNVQYPAAGRKRGAPGNNDAYYFTMLTFSFRLGGGGLGSMEYRCPGNVL
;
A
#
# COMPACT_ATOMS: atom_id res chain seq x y z
N MET A 1 -32.52 1.21 -23.90
CA MET A 1 -32.23 0.58 -22.60
C MET A 1 -30.97 1.10 -21.90
N LYS A 2 -30.18 2.03 -22.47
CA LYS A 2 -28.96 2.61 -21.85
C LYS A 2 -29.21 3.78 -20.87
N ASN A 3 -30.41 4.35 -20.86
CA ASN A 3 -30.72 5.52 -20.04
C ASN A 3 -31.39 5.18 -18.69
N LEU A 4 -31.79 3.89 -18.48
CA LEU A 4 -32.40 3.46 -17.23
C LEU A 4 -31.38 3.21 -16.11
N SER A 5 -30.14 2.85 -16.47
CA SER A 5 -29.08 2.59 -15.52
C SER A 5 -28.47 3.86 -14.87
N LEU A 6 -28.44 4.97 -15.62
CA LEU A 6 -27.92 6.24 -15.11
C LEU A 6 -28.91 6.89 -14.14
N SER A 7 -30.23 6.78 -14.43
CA SER A 7 -31.30 7.28 -13.57
C SER A 7 -31.42 6.49 -12.26
N ALA A 8 -31.19 5.17 -12.28
CA ALA A 8 -31.18 4.35 -11.07
C ALA A 8 -29.99 4.68 -10.14
N ILE A 9 -28.83 5.01 -10.70
CA ILE A 9 -27.66 5.46 -9.94
C ILE A 9 -27.89 6.84 -9.34
N MET A 10 -28.53 7.77 -10.07
CA MET A 10 -28.91 9.09 -9.52
C MET A 10 -29.97 9.00 -8.42
N ILE A 11 -30.90 8.05 -8.46
CA ILE A 11 -31.94 7.88 -7.44
C ILE A 11 -31.34 7.33 -6.14
N LEU A 12 -30.30 6.49 -6.20
CA LEU A 12 -29.59 6.00 -5.02
C LEU A 12 -28.79 7.09 -4.29
N ILE A 13 -28.45 8.18 -4.97
CA ILE A 13 -27.73 9.34 -4.39
C ILE A 13 -28.70 10.31 -3.69
N ALA A 14 -30.00 10.21 -3.93
CA ALA A 14 -31.02 11.11 -3.37
C ALA A 14 -31.55 10.71 -1.98
N PHE A 15 -31.13 9.57 -1.42
CA PHE A 15 -31.42 9.24 -0.03
C PHE A 15 -30.50 10.04 0.88
N GLY A 16 -31.06 11.10 1.45
CA GLY A 16 -30.63 11.89 2.60
C GLY A 16 -29.18 11.77 3.06
N ILE A 17 -28.22 12.07 2.16
CA ILE A 17 -26.81 12.17 2.53
C ILE A 17 -26.66 13.42 3.39
N ASN A 18 -26.64 13.24 4.72
CA ASN A 18 -26.29 14.32 5.63
C ASN A 18 -24.78 14.58 5.47
N ALA A 19 -24.42 15.75 4.97
CA ALA A 19 -23.00 16.14 4.82
C ALA A 19 -22.22 16.10 6.15
N GLN A 20 -22.93 16.04 7.27
CA GLN A 20 -22.38 15.93 8.62
C GLN A 20 -21.65 14.61 8.90
N ASP A 21 -21.94 13.56 8.13
CA ASP A 21 -21.36 12.21 8.33
C ASP A 21 -20.14 11.97 7.44
N PHE A 22 -19.75 12.95 6.61
CA PHE A 22 -18.56 12.88 5.77
C PHE A 22 -17.33 13.44 6.47
N HIS A 23 -16.20 12.75 6.32
CA HIS A 23 -14.90 13.20 6.78
C HIS A 23 -13.89 13.22 5.63
N LEU A 24 -13.15 14.33 5.52
CA LEU A 24 -11.93 14.40 4.73
C LEU A 24 -10.77 13.87 5.58
N ASN A 25 -10.06 12.87 5.07
CA ASN A 25 -8.93 12.26 5.76
C ASN A 25 -7.63 12.61 5.04
N VAL A 26 -6.62 13.00 5.81
CA VAL A 26 -5.25 13.21 5.35
C VAL A 26 -4.34 12.24 6.10
N TYR A 27 -3.49 11.55 5.36
CA TYR A 27 -2.58 10.54 5.88
C TYR A 27 -1.14 10.96 5.64
N ALA A 28 -0.29 10.88 6.66
CA ALA A 28 1.14 11.12 6.55
C ALA A 28 1.91 10.14 7.44
N GLY A 29 2.95 9.51 6.90
CA GLY A 29 3.68 8.52 7.68
C GLY A 29 4.74 7.79 6.89
N SER A 30 4.89 6.50 7.19
CA SER A 30 5.90 5.65 6.59
C SER A 30 5.33 4.42 5.93
N SER A 31 6.04 3.95 4.91
CA SER A 31 5.82 2.70 4.20
C SER A 31 7.01 1.77 4.35
N ASN A 32 6.75 0.49 4.42
CA ASN A 32 7.77 -0.56 4.52
C ASN A 32 7.37 -1.75 3.64
N TYR A 33 8.38 -2.48 3.17
CA TYR A 33 8.25 -3.69 2.39
C TYR A 33 8.52 -4.93 3.26
N GLN A 34 7.89 -6.04 2.89
CA GLN A 34 8.15 -7.38 3.41
C GLN A 34 8.09 -8.38 2.26
N GLY A 35 9.16 -9.16 2.06
CA GLY A 35 9.27 -10.17 1.02
C GLY A 35 10.70 -10.73 0.95
N ASP A 36 11.14 -11.18 -0.24
CA ASP A 36 12.39 -11.92 -0.44
C ASP A 36 13.67 -11.15 -0.15
N LEU A 37 13.65 -9.81 -0.27
CA LEU A 37 14.78 -8.94 0.07
C LEU A 37 14.72 -8.41 1.51
N GLN A 38 13.68 -8.72 2.28
CA GLN A 38 13.50 -8.25 3.65
C GLN A 38 12.98 -9.36 4.56
N ASP A 39 13.86 -10.02 5.27
CA ASP A 39 13.55 -11.15 6.17
C ASP A 39 12.81 -10.73 7.47
N LYS A 40 12.98 -9.47 7.88
CA LYS A 40 12.38 -8.98 9.12
C LYS A 40 11.00 -8.41 8.83
N ARG A 41 10.00 -8.86 9.61
CA ARG A 41 8.62 -8.39 9.46
C ARG A 41 8.45 -6.89 9.69
N PHE A 42 9.21 -6.34 10.64
CA PHE A 42 9.19 -4.92 10.97
C PHE A 42 10.62 -4.38 10.92
N THR A 43 10.84 -3.33 10.15
CA THR A 43 12.12 -2.65 10.05
C THR A 43 11.91 -1.16 9.83
N PHE A 44 12.74 -0.36 10.46
CA PHE A 44 12.75 1.09 10.26
C PHE A 44 13.87 1.54 9.31
N ASN A 45 14.88 0.68 9.09
CA ASN A 45 16.08 1.04 8.31
C ASN A 45 15.80 1.25 6.82
N GLN A 46 14.66 0.76 6.33
CA GLN A 46 14.26 0.83 4.92
C GLN A 46 12.85 1.45 4.78
N ALA A 47 12.42 2.17 5.82
CA ALA A 47 11.17 2.92 5.80
C ALA A 47 11.29 4.14 4.88
N HIS A 48 10.25 4.41 4.12
CA HIS A 48 10.12 5.60 3.27
C HIS A 48 8.89 6.39 3.64
N LEU A 49 8.85 7.65 3.20
CA LEU A 49 7.66 8.47 3.38
C LEU A 49 6.48 7.94 2.57
N ALA A 50 5.31 8.05 3.17
CA ALA A 50 4.03 7.77 2.53
C ALA A 50 3.03 8.85 2.92
N GLY A 51 2.12 9.16 2.00
CA GLY A 51 1.08 10.14 2.24
C GLY A 51 -0.14 9.87 1.38
N GLY A 52 -1.29 10.37 1.81
CA GLY A 52 -2.52 10.13 1.09
C GLY A 52 -3.65 11.05 1.54
N ILE A 53 -4.72 11.00 0.78
CA ILE A 53 -5.98 11.67 1.09
C ILE A 53 -7.12 10.68 0.88
N GLY A 54 -8.19 10.87 1.61
CA GLY A 54 -9.36 10.01 1.50
C GLY A 54 -10.62 10.67 2.02
N LEU A 55 -11.71 9.97 1.83
CA LEU A 55 -13.02 10.32 2.37
C LEU A 55 -13.53 9.15 3.18
N SER A 56 -14.21 9.43 4.28
CA SER A 56 -14.99 8.44 5.00
C SER A 56 -16.40 8.94 5.25
N TYR A 57 -17.32 8.01 5.35
CA TYR A 57 -18.73 8.24 5.61
C TYR A 57 -19.22 7.31 6.71
N ASP A 58 -19.71 7.88 7.79
CA ASP A 58 -20.24 7.12 8.91
C ASP A 58 -21.64 6.61 8.57
N ILE A 59 -21.77 5.28 8.41
CA ILE A 59 -23.03 4.59 8.04
C ILE A 59 -23.80 4.14 9.28
N ALA A 60 -23.12 3.99 10.38
CA ALA A 60 -23.69 3.63 11.68
C ALA A 60 -22.73 4.04 12.79
N GLU A 61 -23.18 3.97 14.03
CA GLU A 61 -22.41 4.34 15.24
C GLU A 61 -21.03 3.67 15.31
N HIS A 62 -20.93 2.41 14.85
CA HIS A 62 -19.70 1.63 14.87
C HIS A 62 -19.07 1.40 13.49
N PHE A 63 -19.67 1.87 12.41
CA PHE A 63 -19.23 1.55 11.06
C PHE A 63 -19.08 2.78 10.18
N SER A 64 -17.95 2.86 9.49
CA SER A 64 -17.68 3.86 8.48
C SER A 64 -17.18 3.20 7.19
N ILE A 65 -17.64 3.68 6.05
CA ILE A 65 -17.04 3.38 4.75
C ILE A 65 -15.91 4.36 4.52
N ARG A 66 -14.76 3.87 4.06
CA ARG A 66 -13.60 4.71 3.72
C ARG A 66 -13.13 4.45 2.29
N THR A 67 -12.69 5.49 1.62
CA THR A 67 -11.98 5.41 0.35
C THR A 67 -10.81 6.39 0.35
N GLY A 68 -9.79 6.12 -0.44
CA GLY A 68 -8.66 7.05 -0.51
C GLY A 68 -7.63 6.66 -1.54
N VAL A 69 -6.72 7.61 -1.77
CA VAL A 69 -5.53 7.42 -2.61
C VAL A 69 -4.30 7.68 -1.76
N THR A 70 -3.34 6.77 -1.84
CA THR A 70 -2.06 6.84 -1.11
C THR A 70 -0.91 6.72 -2.10
N ILE A 71 0.08 7.57 -1.95
CA ILE A 71 1.36 7.49 -2.63
C ILE A 71 2.46 7.14 -1.64
N ALA A 72 3.34 6.24 -2.02
CA ALA A 72 4.39 5.74 -1.15
C ALA A 72 5.59 5.29 -1.96
N LYS A 73 6.71 5.06 -1.29
CA LYS A 73 7.87 4.36 -1.84
C LYS A 73 8.21 3.20 -0.93
N VAL A 74 8.50 2.05 -1.50
CA VAL A 74 9.05 0.90 -0.77
C VAL A 74 10.41 0.53 -1.34
N SER A 75 11.28 -0.05 -0.53
CA SER A 75 12.57 -0.58 -0.98
C SER A 75 13.05 -1.67 -0.06
N ALA A 76 13.96 -2.50 -0.57
CA ALA A 76 14.75 -3.42 0.23
C ALA A 76 16.13 -3.65 -0.38
N ASN A 77 17.05 -4.13 0.45
CA ASN A 77 18.42 -4.39 0.05
C ASN A 77 18.96 -5.59 0.83
N ASP A 78 19.48 -6.57 0.11
CA ASP A 78 20.08 -7.81 0.66
C ASP A 78 21.17 -7.57 1.71
N LYS A 79 21.85 -6.41 1.67
CA LYS A 79 22.89 -6.07 2.65
C LYS A 79 22.39 -6.09 4.10
N PHE A 80 21.10 -5.87 4.31
CA PHE A 80 20.46 -5.88 5.63
C PHE A 80 19.79 -7.22 5.97
N GLY A 81 19.68 -8.14 4.98
CA GLY A 81 19.03 -9.44 5.07
C GLY A 81 20.02 -10.60 5.23
N ARG A 82 19.51 -11.82 5.02
CA ARG A 82 20.30 -13.07 5.05
C ARG A 82 21.06 -13.34 3.75
N ASN A 83 20.55 -12.83 2.61
CA ASN A 83 21.09 -13.13 1.28
C ASN A 83 22.13 -12.12 0.81
N LYS A 84 23.00 -11.66 1.72
CA LYS A 84 24.01 -10.60 1.45
C LYS A 84 24.89 -10.89 0.23
N SER A 85 25.21 -12.16 -0.03
CA SER A 85 26.02 -12.58 -1.16
C SER A 85 25.35 -12.41 -2.53
N ARG A 86 24.01 -12.28 -2.57
CA ARG A 86 23.24 -12.01 -3.78
C ARG A 86 23.32 -10.54 -4.18
N ASN A 87 23.42 -9.64 -3.18
CA ASN A 87 23.59 -8.18 -3.29
C ASN A 87 22.51 -7.47 -4.11
N LEU A 88 21.31 -8.04 -4.15
CA LEU A 88 20.20 -7.39 -4.84
C LEU A 88 19.61 -6.24 -4.01
N ASN A 89 19.06 -5.28 -4.70
CA ASN A 89 18.27 -4.20 -4.12
C ASN A 89 17.20 -3.73 -5.10
N PHE A 90 16.13 -3.22 -4.57
CA PHE A 90 15.10 -2.58 -5.37
C PHE A 90 14.50 -1.39 -4.64
N ALA A 91 13.83 -0.55 -5.40
CA ALA A 91 12.87 0.43 -4.91
C ALA A 91 11.68 0.47 -5.86
N SER A 92 10.50 0.77 -5.33
CA SER A 92 9.30 0.94 -6.14
C SER A 92 8.45 2.07 -5.56
N ASN A 93 7.95 2.94 -6.44
CA ASN A 93 6.90 3.88 -6.08
C ASN A 93 5.56 3.15 -6.17
N ILE A 94 4.72 3.33 -5.16
CA ILE A 94 3.39 2.75 -5.08
C ILE A 94 2.37 3.87 -5.15
N THR A 95 1.36 3.69 -5.99
CA THR A 95 0.12 4.47 -5.97
C THR A 95 -1.02 3.51 -5.72
N GLU A 96 -1.71 3.66 -4.59
CA GLU A 96 -2.80 2.80 -4.15
C GLU A 96 -4.10 3.58 -4.11
N ALA A 97 -5.17 3.02 -4.68
CA ALA A 97 -6.54 3.45 -4.43
C ALA A 97 -7.27 2.34 -3.66
N ASN A 98 -7.96 2.70 -2.60
CA ASN A 98 -8.62 1.73 -1.72
C ASN A 98 -10.07 2.09 -1.42
N LEU A 99 -10.84 1.05 -1.10
CA LEU A 99 -12.18 1.11 -0.57
C LEU A 99 -12.30 0.08 0.55
N GLY A 100 -12.83 0.47 1.69
CA GLY A 100 -12.94 -0.42 2.84
C GLY A 100 -13.97 0.03 3.87
N LEU A 101 -14.05 -0.76 4.92
CA LEU A 101 -14.86 -0.50 6.10
C LEU A 101 -13.95 -0.28 7.29
N GLU A 102 -14.32 0.66 8.16
CA GLU A 102 -13.81 0.82 9.52
C GLU A 102 -14.87 0.33 10.50
N TYR A 103 -14.42 -0.37 11.53
CA TYR A 103 -15.23 -0.79 12.67
C TYR A 103 -14.68 -0.16 13.92
N TYR A 104 -15.44 0.73 14.55
CA TYR A 104 -15.10 1.37 15.80
C TYR A 104 -15.43 0.43 16.97
N ILE A 105 -14.43 0.09 17.79
CA ILE A 105 -14.59 -0.81 18.95
C ILE A 105 -15.42 -0.11 20.02
N THR A 106 -15.22 1.18 20.18
CA THR A 106 -16.03 2.06 21.04
C THR A 106 -16.68 3.14 20.19
N ALA A 107 -17.93 3.46 20.47
CA ALA A 107 -18.61 4.53 19.74
C ALA A 107 -17.90 5.88 19.97
N PRO A 108 -17.66 6.68 18.92
CA PRO A 108 -16.99 7.98 19.02
C PRO A 108 -17.95 9.08 19.55
N ILE A 109 -18.45 8.93 20.79
CA ILE A 109 -19.57 9.74 21.31
C ILE A 109 -19.13 11.02 22.02
N GLU A 110 -17.87 11.13 22.49
CA GLU A 110 -17.45 12.25 23.33
C GLU A 110 -16.19 12.95 22.84
N LYS A 111 -16.11 14.29 23.09
CA LYS A 111 -14.87 15.07 22.95
C LYS A 111 -13.77 14.44 23.81
N HIS A 112 -12.55 14.42 23.25
CA HIS A 112 -11.38 13.83 23.88
C HIS A 112 -11.47 12.31 24.09
N SER A 113 -12.43 11.62 23.44
CA SER A 113 -12.49 10.17 23.46
C SER A 113 -11.41 9.55 22.57
N LEU A 114 -10.77 8.51 23.08
CA LEU A 114 -9.88 7.66 22.30
C LEU A 114 -10.71 6.52 21.72
N THR A 115 -10.80 6.46 20.41
CA THR A 115 -11.62 5.49 19.66
C THR A 115 -10.72 4.50 18.92
N PRO A 116 -10.50 3.28 19.45
CA PRO A 116 -9.84 2.23 18.73
C PRO A 116 -10.72 1.71 17.60
N TYR A 117 -10.11 1.39 16.46
CA TYR A 117 -10.82 0.84 15.31
C TYR A 117 -10.01 -0.21 14.56
N LEU A 118 -10.73 -1.07 13.86
CA LEU A 118 -10.19 -2.02 12.89
C LEU A 118 -10.67 -1.60 11.50
N PHE A 119 -9.91 -1.95 10.49
CA PHE A 119 -10.37 -1.74 9.12
C PHE A 119 -9.94 -2.89 8.21
N ALA A 120 -10.73 -3.11 7.17
CA ALA A 120 -10.40 -4.01 6.08
C ALA A 120 -11.07 -3.53 4.78
N GLY A 121 -10.49 -3.94 3.64
CA GLY A 121 -11.03 -3.51 2.35
C GLY A 121 -10.36 -4.18 1.16
N ILE A 122 -10.54 -3.54 0.02
CA ILE A 122 -9.90 -3.89 -1.25
C ILE A 122 -9.13 -2.69 -1.76
N ALA A 123 -8.04 -2.94 -2.46
CA ALA A 123 -7.25 -1.90 -3.10
C ALA A 123 -6.79 -2.34 -4.49
N VAL A 124 -6.63 -1.36 -5.35
CA VAL A 124 -5.87 -1.47 -6.59
C VAL A 124 -4.60 -0.65 -6.40
N TYR A 125 -3.45 -1.25 -6.68
CA TYR A 125 -2.18 -0.55 -6.57
C TYR A 125 -1.37 -0.72 -7.84
N HIS A 126 -0.61 0.33 -8.16
CA HIS A 126 0.39 0.35 -9.22
C HIS A 126 1.77 0.45 -8.60
N PHE A 127 2.69 -0.37 -9.09
CA PHE A 127 4.08 -0.40 -8.70
C PHE A 127 4.96 -0.57 -9.93
N ASN A 128 6.24 -0.22 -9.83
CA ASN A 128 7.20 -0.44 -10.91
C ASN A 128 8.60 -0.53 -10.28
N PRO A 129 9.10 -1.75 -10.02
CA PRO A 129 10.37 -1.96 -9.35
C PRO A 129 11.53 -1.49 -10.20
N TYR A 130 12.47 -0.81 -9.58
CA TYR A 130 13.70 -0.33 -10.20
C TYR A 130 14.90 -0.49 -9.27
N THR A 131 16.06 -0.50 -9.87
CA THR A 131 17.35 -0.42 -9.15
C THR A 131 18.27 0.58 -9.84
N PHE A 132 19.40 0.85 -9.20
CA PHE A 132 20.50 1.63 -9.79
C PHE A 132 21.68 0.70 -10.04
N ASP A 133 22.33 0.82 -11.19
CA ASP A 133 23.57 0.10 -11.46
C ASP A 133 24.78 0.72 -10.70
N SER A 134 25.96 0.15 -10.90
CA SER A 134 27.20 0.62 -10.29
C SER A 134 27.61 2.04 -10.70
N THR A 135 27.08 2.55 -11.81
CA THR A 135 27.31 3.93 -12.30
C THR A 135 26.27 4.92 -11.78
N GLY A 136 25.23 4.45 -11.05
CA GLY A 136 24.14 5.27 -10.55
C GLY A 136 23.02 5.50 -11.56
N GLN A 137 23.01 4.81 -12.70
CA GLN A 137 21.93 4.89 -13.66
C GLN A 137 20.76 4.02 -13.20
N LYS A 138 19.52 4.56 -13.32
CA LYS A 138 18.28 3.91 -12.95
C LYS A 138 17.79 2.96 -14.04
N TYR A 139 17.41 1.75 -13.65
CA TYR A 139 16.79 0.74 -14.51
C TYR A 139 15.52 0.18 -13.87
N PHE A 140 14.44 0.12 -14.65
CA PHE A 140 13.25 -0.62 -14.28
C PHE A 140 13.47 -2.11 -14.49
N LEU A 141 13.03 -2.95 -13.54
CA LEU A 141 13.38 -4.37 -13.51
C LEU A 141 12.42 -5.22 -14.36
N GLU A 142 11.12 -4.87 -14.41
CA GLU A 142 10.13 -5.63 -15.16
C GLU A 142 10.52 -5.87 -16.63
N PRO A 143 10.99 -4.85 -17.42
CA PRO A 143 11.39 -5.08 -18.80
C PRO A 143 12.64 -5.95 -18.97
N LEU A 144 13.45 -6.06 -17.90
CA LEU A 144 14.67 -6.87 -17.93
C LEU A 144 14.39 -8.37 -17.75
N SER A 145 13.20 -8.73 -17.24
CA SER A 145 12.79 -10.13 -17.08
C SER A 145 13.89 -10.97 -16.42
N THR A 146 14.36 -10.53 -15.25
CA THR A 146 15.58 -11.03 -14.61
C THR A 146 15.53 -12.52 -14.25
N GLU A 147 14.33 -13.08 -14.16
CA GLU A 147 14.07 -14.50 -13.95
C GLU A 147 13.54 -15.22 -15.20
N GLY A 148 13.58 -14.57 -16.38
CA GLY A 148 13.18 -15.17 -17.64
C GLY A 148 11.71 -15.02 -17.98
N GLU A 149 11.03 -14.04 -17.40
CA GLU A 149 9.64 -13.72 -17.68
C GLU A 149 9.44 -13.39 -19.15
N GLY A 150 8.39 -13.97 -19.75
CA GLY A 150 8.02 -13.75 -21.14
C GLY A 150 8.82 -14.52 -22.17
N PHE A 151 9.96 -15.18 -21.82
CA PHE A 151 10.72 -16.01 -22.77
C PHE A 151 11.04 -17.42 -22.27
N ILE A 152 10.91 -17.70 -20.96
CA ILE A 152 10.99 -19.06 -20.43
C ILE A 152 9.57 -19.63 -20.31
N ALA A 153 9.40 -20.85 -20.78
CA ALA A 153 8.12 -21.56 -20.71
C ALA A 153 7.59 -21.61 -19.25
N GLY A 154 6.34 -21.21 -19.07
CA GLY A 154 5.68 -21.17 -17.76
C GLY A 154 6.00 -19.92 -16.91
N ARG A 155 6.80 -18.97 -17.40
CA ARG A 155 7.09 -17.69 -16.73
C ARG A 155 6.50 -16.53 -17.52
N SER A 156 5.36 -16.03 -17.10
CA SER A 156 4.72 -14.86 -17.69
C SER A 156 5.26 -13.58 -17.07
N ASN A 157 5.25 -12.49 -17.85
CA ASN A 157 5.51 -11.16 -17.30
C ASN A 157 4.48 -10.84 -16.20
N TYR A 158 4.94 -10.25 -15.12
CA TYR A 158 4.04 -9.81 -14.07
C TYR A 158 3.40 -8.45 -14.42
N LYS A 159 2.19 -8.25 -13.91
CA LYS A 159 1.46 -7.00 -14.15
C LYS A 159 1.86 -5.96 -13.09
N LEU A 160 2.12 -4.74 -13.53
CA LEU A 160 2.47 -3.62 -12.65
C LEU A 160 1.27 -3.01 -11.89
N THR A 161 0.05 -3.36 -12.30
CA THR A 161 -1.18 -2.94 -11.60
C THR A 161 -1.91 -4.18 -11.12
N GLN A 162 -2.16 -4.27 -9.83
CA GLN A 162 -2.70 -5.46 -9.19
C GLN A 162 -3.64 -5.10 -8.03
N PHE A 163 -4.32 -6.12 -7.50
CA PHE A 163 -5.18 -6.00 -6.33
C PHE A 163 -4.41 -6.33 -5.05
N ALA A 164 -4.86 -5.70 -3.94
CA ALA A 164 -4.40 -6.00 -2.59
C ALA A 164 -5.59 -6.05 -1.64
N ILE A 165 -5.39 -6.68 -0.49
CA ILE A 165 -6.32 -6.63 0.64
C ILE A 165 -5.65 -5.80 1.75
N PRO A 166 -6.03 -4.51 1.90
CA PRO A 166 -5.64 -3.72 3.05
C PRO A 166 -6.44 -4.15 4.28
N PHE A 167 -5.77 -4.27 5.42
CA PHE A 167 -6.37 -4.46 6.72
C PHE A 167 -5.46 -3.95 7.83
N GLY A 168 -6.03 -3.60 8.96
CA GLY A 168 -5.23 -3.08 10.05
C GLY A 168 -6.04 -2.58 11.22
N ALA A 169 -5.38 -1.78 12.04
CA ALA A 169 -5.96 -1.19 13.23
C ALA A 169 -5.43 0.23 13.43
N GLY A 170 -6.18 1.02 14.14
CA GLY A 170 -5.79 2.36 14.52
C GLY A 170 -6.50 2.85 15.78
N VAL A 171 -6.09 4.02 16.18
CA VAL A 171 -6.75 4.77 17.23
C VAL A 171 -7.00 6.19 16.74
N LYS A 172 -8.18 6.73 17.01
CA LYS A 172 -8.54 8.13 16.75
C LYS A 172 -8.75 8.86 18.08
N LEU A 173 -8.25 10.06 18.19
CA LEU A 173 -8.49 10.98 19.29
C LEU A 173 -9.30 12.16 18.75
N SER A 174 -10.48 12.37 19.28
CA SER A 174 -11.34 13.52 18.92
C SER A 174 -10.83 14.78 19.63
N LEU A 175 -10.21 15.69 18.85
CA LEU A 175 -9.75 16.98 19.37
C LEU A 175 -10.90 17.98 19.48
N SER A 176 -11.86 17.91 18.59
CA SER A 176 -13.08 18.70 18.55
C SER A 176 -14.18 17.94 17.83
N ASP A 177 -15.38 18.49 17.76
CA ASP A 177 -16.52 17.91 17.05
C ASP A 177 -16.23 17.70 15.54
N ASN A 178 -15.25 18.43 14.99
CA ASN A 178 -14.95 18.43 13.56
C ASN A 178 -13.54 17.90 13.23
N VAL A 179 -12.68 17.64 14.23
CA VAL A 179 -11.28 17.27 13.98
C VAL A 179 -10.87 16.09 14.83
N ASN A 180 -10.44 15.04 14.18
CA ASN A 180 -9.82 13.89 14.81
C ASN A 180 -8.37 13.73 14.34
N VAL A 181 -7.50 13.30 15.25
CA VAL A 181 -6.12 12.89 14.96
C VAL A 181 -5.96 11.44 15.35
N GLY A 182 -5.25 10.65 14.58
CA GLY A 182 -5.08 9.24 14.87
C GLY A 182 -3.74 8.68 14.46
N LEU A 183 -3.50 7.46 14.89
CA LEU A 183 -2.40 6.62 14.47
C LEU A 183 -2.98 5.33 13.90
N GLU A 184 -2.57 4.99 12.69
CA GLU A 184 -3.03 3.80 11.97
C GLU A 184 -1.84 2.93 11.56
N PHE A 185 -1.96 1.62 11.77
CA PHE A 185 -1.10 0.61 11.17
C PHE A 185 -1.92 -0.24 10.20
N GLY A 186 -1.51 -0.26 8.94
CA GLY A 186 -2.24 -0.98 7.88
C GLY A 186 -1.32 -1.87 7.05
N PHE A 187 -1.63 -3.16 7.01
CA PHE A 187 -0.96 -4.17 6.22
C PHE A 187 -1.68 -4.38 4.89
N ARG A 188 -0.93 -4.66 3.81
CA ARG A 188 -1.45 -4.96 2.48
C ARG A 188 -0.99 -6.35 2.08
N LYS A 189 -1.93 -7.29 2.08
CA LYS A 189 -1.70 -8.62 1.52
C LYS A 189 -1.77 -8.55 0.01
N LEU A 190 -0.66 -8.90 -0.65
CA LEU A 190 -0.57 -8.95 -2.11
C LEU A 190 -0.84 -10.36 -2.63
N PHE A 191 -1.06 -10.45 -3.94
CA PHE A 191 -1.24 -11.70 -4.66
C PHE A 191 -0.12 -11.94 -5.68
N THR A 192 1.00 -11.22 -5.51
CA THR A 192 2.22 -11.34 -6.30
C THR A 192 3.43 -11.47 -5.38
N ASP A 193 4.45 -12.11 -5.91
CA ASP A 193 5.80 -12.26 -5.33
C ASP A 193 6.83 -11.48 -6.17
N TYR A 194 6.38 -10.49 -6.94
CA TYR A 194 7.22 -9.69 -7.85
C TYR A 194 7.20 -8.20 -7.56
N LEU A 195 6.82 -7.80 -6.34
CA LEU A 195 6.92 -6.40 -5.94
C LEU A 195 8.39 -5.92 -5.94
N ASP A 196 9.31 -6.84 -5.66
CA ASP A 196 10.77 -6.64 -5.62
C ASP A 196 11.53 -7.24 -6.82
N ASP A 197 10.80 -7.77 -7.82
CA ASP A 197 11.38 -8.48 -9.00
C ASP A 197 12.10 -9.80 -8.65
N VAL A 198 11.80 -10.40 -7.48
CA VAL A 198 12.46 -11.64 -7.03
C VAL A 198 11.41 -12.64 -6.54
N SER A 199 11.33 -13.80 -7.18
CA SER A 199 10.33 -14.82 -6.84
C SER A 199 10.89 -16.23 -6.95
N THR A 200 11.51 -16.61 -8.05
CA THR A 200 11.75 -18.00 -8.42
C THR A 200 13.23 -18.39 -8.42
N THR A 201 13.78 -18.64 -9.59
CA THR A 201 15.15 -19.16 -9.78
C THR A 201 15.89 -18.37 -10.86
N TYR A 202 17.20 -18.37 -10.79
CA TYR A 202 18.04 -17.86 -11.86
C TYR A 202 17.79 -18.57 -13.19
N VAL A 203 17.71 -17.80 -14.24
CA VAL A 203 17.65 -18.29 -15.63
C VAL A 203 19.08 -18.50 -16.17
N ASP A 204 19.21 -19.30 -17.23
CA ASP A 204 20.49 -19.46 -17.93
C ASP A 204 21.04 -18.11 -18.38
N LYS A 205 22.33 -17.86 -18.09
CA LYS A 205 23.00 -16.58 -18.36
C LYS A 205 22.96 -16.22 -19.87
N ASN A 206 23.19 -17.20 -20.74
CA ASN A 206 23.23 -16.96 -22.17
C ASN A 206 21.83 -16.73 -22.73
N ALA A 207 20.83 -17.45 -22.20
CA ALA A 207 19.44 -17.21 -22.55
C ALA A 207 18.99 -15.81 -22.15
N LEU A 208 19.34 -15.33 -20.94
CA LEU A 208 19.04 -13.97 -20.49
C LEU A 208 19.76 -12.93 -21.33
N LEU A 209 21.05 -13.14 -21.61
CA LEU A 209 21.86 -12.25 -22.44
C LEU A 209 21.27 -12.11 -23.86
N THR A 210 20.88 -13.23 -24.47
CA THR A 210 20.33 -13.23 -25.83
C THR A 210 18.95 -12.55 -25.91
N ASN A 211 18.09 -12.74 -24.92
CA ASN A 211 16.71 -12.23 -24.96
C ASN A 211 16.57 -10.82 -24.38
N ARG A 212 17.42 -10.41 -23.41
CA ARG A 212 17.27 -9.14 -22.67
C ARG A 212 18.55 -8.31 -22.59
N GLY A 213 19.69 -8.84 -23.04
CA GLY A 213 20.95 -8.12 -23.12
C GLY A 213 21.78 -8.15 -21.82
N ALA A 214 22.95 -7.54 -21.91
CA ALA A 214 23.97 -7.59 -20.84
C ALA A 214 23.48 -6.94 -19.52
N LYS A 215 22.69 -5.88 -19.59
CA LYS A 215 22.18 -5.18 -18.40
C LYS A 215 21.22 -6.05 -17.59
N ALA A 216 20.42 -6.88 -18.22
CA ALA A 216 19.57 -7.85 -17.53
C ALA A 216 20.39 -8.89 -16.76
N VAL A 217 21.48 -9.37 -17.34
CA VAL A 217 22.41 -10.31 -16.68
C VAL A 217 23.08 -9.66 -15.48
N GLU A 218 23.58 -8.41 -15.63
CA GLU A 218 24.21 -7.64 -14.57
C GLU A 218 23.27 -7.44 -13.37
N LEU A 219 22.03 -7.01 -13.64
CA LEU A 219 21.07 -6.68 -12.59
C LEU A 219 20.33 -7.91 -12.01
N ALA A 220 20.33 -9.05 -12.71
CA ALA A 220 19.80 -10.30 -12.18
C ALA A 220 20.65 -10.86 -11.02
N TYR A 221 21.95 -10.62 -11.03
CA TYR A 221 22.89 -11.04 -9.99
C TYR A 221 23.99 -9.99 -9.80
N ARG A 222 24.20 -9.55 -8.58
CA ARG A 222 25.12 -8.45 -8.24
C ARG A 222 26.17 -8.84 -7.19
N GLY A 223 26.32 -10.14 -6.95
CA GLY A 223 27.31 -10.66 -6.00
C GLY A 223 28.75 -10.40 -6.44
N ASP A 224 29.01 -10.24 -7.72
CA ASP A 224 30.30 -9.87 -8.31
C ASP A 224 30.73 -8.43 -7.99
N GLU A 225 29.82 -7.55 -7.64
CA GLU A 225 30.12 -6.19 -7.18
C GLU A 225 30.71 -6.14 -5.75
N LEU A 226 30.58 -7.24 -4.99
CA LEU A 226 31.09 -7.30 -3.62
C LEU A 226 32.60 -7.58 -3.63
N LYS A 227 33.36 -6.91 -2.74
CA LYS A 227 34.82 -7.02 -2.65
C LYS A 227 35.36 -8.47 -2.55
N ASN A 228 34.60 -9.36 -1.88
CA ASN A 228 34.86 -10.80 -1.75
C ASN A 228 33.70 -11.63 -2.26
N GLY A 229 32.94 -11.11 -3.22
CA GLY A 229 31.77 -11.77 -3.77
C GLY A 229 32.12 -12.84 -4.79
N ASN A 230 31.15 -13.68 -5.10
CA ASN A 230 31.31 -14.66 -6.17
C ASN A 230 31.14 -13.95 -7.52
N VAL A 231 32.17 -13.97 -8.35
CA VAL A 231 32.13 -13.39 -9.71
C VAL A 231 31.36 -14.26 -10.71
N GLN A 232 31.06 -15.52 -10.33
CA GLN A 232 30.35 -16.44 -11.20
C GLN A 232 28.83 -16.24 -11.07
N TYR A 233 28.17 -15.97 -12.20
CA TYR A 233 26.73 -15.95 -12.28
C TYR A 233 26.15 -17.31 -11.85
N PRO A 234 25.09 -17.36 -11.02
CA PRO A 234 24.53 -18.59 -10.51
C PRO A 234 24.02 -19.52 -11.62
N ALA A 235 24.11 -20.84 -11.41
CA ALA A 235 23.60 -21.82 -12.35
C ALA A 235 22.08 -21.68 -12.54
N ALA A 236 21.60 -21.96 -13.75
CA ALA A 236 20.18 -21.99 -14.06
C ALA A 236 19.44 -22.96 -13.11
N GLY A 237 18.27 -22.55 -12.64
CA GLY A 237 17.47 -23.30 -11.67
C GLY A 237 17.90 -23.13 -10.21
N ARG A 238 19.03 -22.48 -9.92
CA ARG A 238 19.38 -22.13 -8.53
C ARG A 238 18.37 -21.13 -7.98
N LYS A 239 17.94 -21.32 -6.74
CA LYS A 239 16.97 -20.46 -6.05
C LYS A 239 17.44 -19.01 -6.04
N ARG A 240 16.58 -18.08 -6.50
CA ARG A 240 16.76 -16.63 -6.43
C ARG A 240 15.81 -16.03 -5.40
N GLY A 241 14.54 -16.43 -5.42
CA GLY A 241 13.48 -16.04 -4.49
C GLY A 241 12.84 -17.24 -3.80
N ALA A 242 11.70 -17.03 -3.18
CA ALA A 242 10.90 -18.03 -2.47
C ALA A 242 9.48 -18.09 -3.03
N PRO A 243 9.25 -18.74 -4.18
CA PRO A 243 7.95 -18.79 -4.81
C PRO A 243 6.90 -19.34 -3.84
N GLY A 244 5.76 -18.67 -3.75
CA GLY A 244 4.68 -19.02 -2.83
C GLY A 244 4.64 -18.18 -1.54
N ASN A 245 5.63 -17.35 -1.29
CA ASN A 245 5.60 -16.35 -0.24
C ASN A 245 5.33 -14.97 -0.85
N ASN A 246 4.05 -14.68 -1.15
CA ASN A 246 3.71 -13.40 -1.73
C ASN A 246 4.26 -12.23 -0.91
N ASP A 247 4.71 -11.21 -1.61
CA ASP A 247 5.15 -9.97 -1.02
C ASP A 247 4.04 -9.24 -0.27
N ALA A 248 4.44 -8.32 0.56
CA ALA A 248 3.53 -7.43 1.28
C ALA A 248 4.18 -6.06 1.47
N TYR A 249 3.36 -5.06 1.75
CA TYR A 249 3.83 -3.79 2.29
C TYR A 249 2.88 -3.33 3.40
N TYR A 250 3.36 -2.44 4.24
CA TYR A 250 2.55 -1.88 5.31
C TYR A 250 2.85 -0.39 5.49
N PHE A 251 1.83 0.29 6.02
CA PHE A 251 1.90 1.70 6.35
C PHE A 251 1.75 1.89 7.85
N THR A 252 2.50 2.85 8.38
CA THR A 252 2.28 3.43 9.71
C THR A 252 2.03 4.91 9.49
N MET A 253 0.78 5.35 9.74
CA MET A 253 0.30 6.66 9.36
C MET A 253 -0.24 7.43 10.57
N LEU A 254 0.11 8.71 10.64
CA LEU A 254 -0.69 9.70 11.33
C LEU A 254 -1.88 10.05 10.44
N THR A 255 -3.06 10.11 11.01
CA THR A 255 -4.30 10.44 10.30
C THR A 255 -4.89 11.73 10.86
N PHE A 256 -5.34 12.60 9.98
CA PHE A 256 -6.06 13.82 10.30
C PHE A 256 -7.41 13.75 9.60
N SER A 257 -8.50 13.73 10.37
CA SER A 257 -9.86 13.64 9.84
C SER A 257 -10.61 14.93 10.14
N PHE A 258 -11.20 15.50 9.11
CA PHE A 258 -11.96 16.75 9.17
C PHE A 258 -13.41 16.47 8.75
N ARG A 259 -14.37 16.67 9.65
CA ARG A 259 -15.81 16.52 9.36
C ARG A 259 -16.24 17.59 8.35
N LEU A 260 -16.84 17.14 7.25
CA LEU A 260 -17.40 18.02 6.22
C LEU A 260 -18.88 18.28 6.55
N GLY A 261 -19.28 19.54 6.67
CA GLY A 261 -20.69 19.89 6.91
C GLY A 261 -21.05 20.34 8.33
N GLY A 262 -20.06 20.55 9.18
CA GLY A 262 -20.25 21.17 10.50
C GLY A 262 -20.30 22.68 10.48
N GLY A 263 -21.02 23.29 9.57
CA GLY A 263 -21.43 24.70 9.65
C GLY A 263 -22.58 24.81 10.65
N GLY A 264 -22.28 24.98 11.92
CA GLY A 264 -23.28 25.29 12.92
C GLY A 264 -23.94 26.65 12.64
N LEU A 265 -25.02 26.65 11.92
CA LEU A 265 -26.14 27.50 12.27
C LEU A 265 -26.74 26.84 13.50
N GLY A 266 -26.59 27.52 14.64
CA GLY A 266 -26.88 27.08 15.97
C GLY A 266 -27.93 25.98 16.07
N SER A 267 -27.66 24.99 16.88
CA SER A 267 -28.73 24.27 17.52
C SER A 267 -29.74 25.31 18.00
N MET A 268 -30.83 25.47 17.28
CA MET A 268 -32.02 26.06 17.88
C MET A 268 -32.36 25.06 18.98
N GLU A 269 -31.81 25.30 20.15
CA GLU A 269 -32.32 24.77 21.41
C GLU A 269 -33.77 25.25 21.43
N TYR A 270 -34.70 24.36 21.02
CA TYR A 270 -36.11 24.57 21.28
C TYR A 270 -36.25 24.53 22.79
N ARG A 271 -35.97 25.70 23.45
CA ARG A 271 -36.45 25.92 24.78
C ARG A 271 -37.97 25.91 24.68
N CYS A 272 -38.58 24.84 25.13
CA CYS A 272 -39.99 24.86 25.46
C CYS A 272 -40.24 26.06 26.34
N PRO A 273 -41.17 26.96 26.01
CA PRO A 273 -41.55 28.06 26.90
C PRO A 273 -42.03 27.40 28.21
N GLY A 274 -41.30 27.66 29.29
CA GLY A 274 -41.73 27.25 30.63
C GLY A 274 -43.10 27.74 30.86
N ASN A 275 -43.97 26.89 31.39
CA ASN A 275 -45.31 27.19 31.80
C ASN A 275 -45.39 28.51 32.53
N VAL A 276 -46.14 29.44 31.96
CA VAL A 276 -46.69 30.61 32.65
C VAL A 276 -47.95 30.11 33.32
N LEU A 277 -47.92 29.94 34.63
CA LEU A 277 -49.04 30.03 35.51
C LEU A 277 -48.75 31.12 36.51
#